data_41a7ef1a42bd0b1649798ed78a78d628
#
_entry.id   41a7ef1a42bd0b1649798ed78a78d628
#
_cell.length_a   1.000
_cell.length_b   1.000
_cell.length_c   1.000
_cell.angle_alpha   90.00
_cell.angle_beta   90.00
_cell.angle_gamma   90.00
#
_symmetry.space_group_name_H-M   'P 1'
#
loop_
_entity.id
_entity.type
_entity.pdbx_description
1 polymer ?
#
loop_
_entity_poly.entity_id
_entity_poly.type
_entity_poly.pdbx_seq_one_letter_code
_entity_poly.pdbx_strand_id
1 'polypeptide(L)'
;MHDLLIRNATILDGLGGAGVVGDIAVDAERIVEVGEATSYGRTEIDASGWCVSPGFIDTHAHDDGAFLRYPGMEFKLAQGVTTVVSGNCGFSAIPRDPQADSVAASGGILAGLEGQFTDLEGYFAAVLERQPAINNVMLVGHNTVRSLVMGEEKRAPTEVEMRCMQQHVTDALEQGACGFSSGLIYRPGRYSETQEVIDLAHMASPFDALYTTHMRNEGDGLLEAVDESLQIARASGVHLHISHHKAAGRANWGKVRTSLAKVDEALAQGQRVTLDVYPYTAGSGRMIEYFNLENPSPELAEVIRIASCPAFREYEGRMLKDIAVEIGMSLPDAVQHVLMAPKGDRTICIQFLIDEADIETNLVHEDMMIGSDGIPDLRGQPHPRLFGTFPRVLGHYVRARGLLSLPEAVRRMTSLAAKTFGLSDRGVIAPGMWADMVVFDPHSIVDTATYDDPKQEPDGIGWVIVNGQVAYALGNHLAAGSGKMLRYRRCAYGDDD
;
A
#
# COMPACT_ATOMS: atom_id res chain seq x y z
N MET A 1 34.39 3.24 -16.29
CA MET A 1 33.56 4.45 -16.04
C MET A 1 32.12 3.98 -15.97
N HIS A 2 31.48 4.19 -14.85
CA HIS A 2 30.09 3.78 -14.61
C HIS A 2 29.09 4.84 -15.06
N ASP A 3 27.83 4.45 -15.21
CA ASP A 3 26.79 5.42 -15.58
C ASP A 3 26.44 6.32 -14.38
N LEU A 4 26.33 5.72 -13.18
CA LEU A 4 26.11 6.43 -11.91
C LEU A 4 27.06 5.90 -10.84
N LEU A 5 27.59 6.80 -10.02
CA LEU A 5 28.42 6.45 -8.87
C LEU A 5 27.99 7.28 -7.65
N ILE A 6 27.57 6.59 -6.59
CA ILE A 6 27.29 7.21 -5.29
C ILE A 6 28.48 6.99 -4.40
N ARG A 7 29.07 8.09 -3.87
CA ARG A 7 30.29 8.06 -3.10
C ARG A 7 30.08 8.35 -1.62
N ASN A 8 30.92 7.74 -0.80
CA ASN A 8 31.07 8.06 0.63
C ASN A 8 29.78 7.90 1.45
N ALA A 9 28.80 7.15 0.98
CA ALA A 9 27.52 6.96 1.67
C ALA A 9 27.65 5.98 2.84
N THR A 10 26.85 6.14 3.88
CA THR A 10 26.56 5.05 4.81
C THR A 10 25.57 4.11 4.15
N ILE A 11 26.04 2.95 3.69
CA ILE A 11 25.21 1.95 2.98
C ILE A 11 24.45 1.11 3.99
N LEU A 12 23.13 1.18 3.92
CA LEU A 12 22.18 0.30 4.60
C LEU A 12 21.69 -0.72 3.58
N ASP A 13 22.21 -1.92 3.60
CA ASP A 13 22.00 -2.91 2.54
C ASP A 13 20.57 -3.45 2.39
N GLY A 14 19.70 -3.15 3.36
CA GLY A 14 18.32 -3.63 3.42
C GLY A 14 18.16 -4.92 4.23
N LEU A 15 19.22 -5.54 4.73
CA LEU A 15 19.18 -6.81 5.48
C LEU A 15 19.10 -6.62 7.00
N GLY A 16 19.07 -5.38 7.48
CA GLY A 16 18.97 -5.05 8.93
C GLY A 16 20.33 -5.00 9.65
N GLY A 17 21.44 -5.23 8.94
CA GLY A 17 22.79 -5.10 9.46
C GLY A 17 23.23 -3.64 9.65
N ALA A 18 24.29 -3.42 10.45
CA ALA A 18 24.86 -2.09 10.64
C ALA A 18 25.34 -1.50 9.31
N GLY A 19 25.11 -0.19 9.10
CA GLY A 19 25.56 0.52 7.91
C GLY A 19 27.09 0.55 7.79
N VAL A 20 27.59 0.49 6.57
CA VAL A 20 29.00 0.52 6.23
C VAL A 20 29.26 1.70 5.27
N VAL A 21 30.29 2.49 5.54
CA VAL A 21 30.67 3.59 4.61
C VAL A 21 31.31 3.00 3.36
N GLY A 22 30.84 3.43 2.20
CA GLY A 22 31.35 2.95 0.92
C GLY A 22 30.72 3.66 -0.28
N ASP A 23 31.05 3.16 -1.46
CA ASP A 23 30.57 3.63 -2.75
C ASP A 23 29.64 2.58 -3.39
N ILE A 24 28.78 3.02 -4.27
CA ILE A 24 27.91 2.14 -5.08
C ILE A 24 28.03 2.56 -6.54
N ALA A 25 28.42 1.62 -7.39
CA ALA A 25 28.49 1.83 -8.84
C ALA A 25 27.29 1.16 -9.54
N VAL A 26 26.73 1.87 -10.51
CA VAL A 26 25.59 1.43 -11.32
C VAL A 26 25.93 1.52 -12.80
N ASP A 27 25.66 0.47 -13.54
CA ASP A 27 25.69 0.44 -15.00
C ASP A 27 24.34 0.01 -15.54
N ALA A 28 23.82 0.78 -16.47
CA ALA A 28 22.47 0.65 -16.97
C ALA A 28 21.43 0.64 -15.81
N GLU A 29 20.82 -0.49 -15.54
CA GLU A 29 19.76 -0.63 -14.56
C GLU A 29 20.20 -1.43 -13.29
N ARG A 30 21.49 -1.83 -13.21
CA ARG A 30 21.98 -2.75 -12.18
C ARG A 30 23.09 -2.15 -11.32
N ILE A 31 23.07 -2.52 -10.05
CA ILE A 31 24.20 -2.32 -9.16
C ILE A 31 25.31 -3.29 -9.61
N VAL A 32 26.51 -2.77 -9.87
CA VAL A 32 27.64 -3.57 -10.35
C VAL A 32 28.76 -3.68 -9.33
N GLU A 33 28.91 -2.69 -8.45
CA GLU A 33 29.97 -2.68 -7.41
C GLU A 33 29.42 -2.03 -6.14
N VAL A 34 29.82 -2.59 -4.98
CA VAL A 34 29.49 -2.06 -3.64
C VAL A 34 30.77 -2.14 -2.79
N GLY A 35 31.20 -1.03 -2.20
CA GLY A 35 32.42 -0.93 -1.39
C GLY A 35 33.30 0.22 -1.83
N GLU A 36 34.61 0.02 -2.02
CA GLU A 36 35.52 1.07 -2.52
C GLU A 36 35.58 1.04 -4.05
N ALA A 37 34.96 2.02 -4.71
CA ALA A 37 35.03 2.15 -6.16
C ALA A 37 36.23 3.02 -6.56
N THR A 38 37.15 2.45 -7.33
CA THR A 38 38.35 3.14 -7.85
C THR A 38 38.11 3.85 -9.18
N SER A 39 36.98 3.58 -9.82
CA SER A 39 36.57 4.14 -11.13
C SER A 39 35.78 5.45 -10.98
N TYR A 40 35.48 6.10 -12.10
CA TYR A 40 34.68 7.33 -12.18
C TYR A 40 33.29 7.01 -12.71
N GLY A 41 32.27 7.81 -12.25
CA GLY A 41 30.93 7.81 -12.81
C GLY A 41 30.76 8.88 -13.90
N ARG A 42 29.84 8.64 -14.84
CA ARG A 42 29.34 9.68 -15.73
C ARG A 42 28.56 10.73 -14.92
N THR A 43 27.78 10.24 -13.98
CA THR A 43 27.11 11.02 -12.93
C THR A 43 27.69 10.57 -11.59
N GLU A 44 28.13 11.52 -10.77
CA GLU A 44 28.60 11.23 -9.40
C GLU A 44 27.75 11.98 -8.39
N ILE A 45 27.36 11.28 -7.31
CA ILE A 45 26.64 11.83 -6.15
C ILE A 45 27.57 11.66 -4.95
N ASP A 46 28.03 12.76 -4.37
CA ASP A 46 28.72 12.73 -3.08
C ASP A 46 27.66 12.67 -1.96
N ALA A 47 27.55 11.51 -1.33
CA ALA A 47 26.65 11.23 -0.23
C ALA A 47 27.35 11.20 1.13
N SER A 48 28.45 11.95 1.29
CA SER A 48 29.16 12.09 2.57
C SER A 48 28.22 12.57 3.67
N GLY A 49 28.06 11.77 4.74
CA GLY A 49 27.15 12.07 5.85
C GLY A 49 25.69 11.65 5.62
N TRP A 50 25.36 11.14 4.43
CA TRP A 50 24.04 10.62 4.08
C TRP A 50 24.01 9.10 4.15
N CYS A 51 22.82 8.55 4.30
CA CYS A 51 22.57 7.12 4.13
C CYS A 51 22.10 6.84 2.72
N VAL A 52 22.51 5.69 2.18
CA VAL A 52 21.87 5.09 1.00
C VAL A 52 21.26 3.75 1.39
N SER A 53 20.03 3.51 0.98
CA SER A 53 19.34 2.23 1.15
C SER A 53 18.71 1.78 -0.15
N PRO A 54 18.24 0.51 -0.25
CA PRO A 54 17.33 0.17 -1.32
C PRO A 54 16.14 1.12 -1.34
N GLY A 55 15.58 1.39 -2.51
CA GLY A 55 14.35 2.18 -2.64
C GLY A 55 13.20 1.55 -1.87
N PHE A 56 12.39 2.35 -1.21
CA PHE A 56 11.30 1.83 -0.38
C PHE A 56 10.23 1.19 -1.24
N ILE A 57 9.64 0.12 -0.70
CA ILE A 57 8.53 -0.63 -1.30
C ILE A 57 7.29 -0.36 -0.46
N ASP A 58 6.33 0.34 -1.04
CA ASP A 58 5.03 0.57 -0.41
C ASP A 58 4.16 -0.68 -0.59
N THR A 59 3.99 -1.45 0.48
CA THR A 59 3.29 -2.73 0.45
C THR A 59 1.78 -2.59 0.34
N HIS A 60 1.26 -1.37 0.55
CA HIS A 60 -0.18 -1.12 0.55
C HIS A 60 -0.52 0.22 -0.11
N ALA A 61 -0.95 0.18 -1.36
CA ALA A 61 -1.32 1.36 -2.12
C ALA A 61 -2.60 1.15 -2.94
N HIS A 62 -3.33 2.25 -3.18
CA HIS A 62 -4.49 2.31 -4.06
C HIS A 62 -4.16 3.13 -5.31
N ASP A 63 -2.98 2.90 -5.87
CA ASP A 63 -2.37 3.72 -6.90
C ASP A 63 -2.71 3.29 -8.33
N ASP A 64 -3.55 2.26 -8.51
CA ASP A 64 -3.93 1.72 -9.82
C ASP A 64 -4.35 2.80 -10.82
N GLY A 65 -5.23 3.70 -10.40
CA GLY A 65 -5.66 4.84 -11.23
C GLY A 65 -4.62 5.97 -11.29
N ALA A 66 -3.76 6.07 -10.28
CA ALA A 66 -2.74 7.12 -10.22
C ALA A 66 -1.67 6.94 -11.28
N PHE A 67 -1.27 5.71 -11.59
CA PHE A 67 -0.32 5.42 -12.68
C PHE A 67 -0.80 5.94 -14.04
N LEU A 68 -2.09 5.97 -14.27
CA LEU A 68 -2.68 6.50 -15.51
C LEU A 68 -2.86 8.02 -15.47
N ARG A 69 -3.16 8.58 -14.30
CA ARG A 69 -3.49 9.99 -14.12
C ARG A 69 -2.29 10.86 -13.71
N TYR A 70 -1.40 10.32 -12.87
CA TYR A 70 -0.25 11.01 -12.27
C TYR A 70 1.03 10.16 -12.46
N PRO A 71 1.45 9.86 -13.70
CA PRO A 71 2.54 8.90 -13.96
C PRO A 71 3.88 9.30 -13.33
N GLY A 72 4.09 10.58 -13.03
CA GLY A 72 5.25 11.06 -12.27
C GLY A 72 5.30 10.58 -10.83
N MET A 73 4.16 10.14 -10.25
CA MET A 73 4.06 9.59 -8.90
C MET A 73 4.84 10.40 -7.85
N GLU A 74 4.82 11.73 -7.96
CA GLU A 74 5.63 12.67 -7.18
C GLU A 74 5.44 12.46 -5.68
N PHE A 75 4.21 12.20 -5.23
CA PHE A 75 3.87 11.92 -3.83
C PHE A 75 4.49 10.62 -3.29
N LYS A 76 4.93 9.69 -4.14
CA LYS A 76 5.69 8.50 -3.76
C LYS A 76 7.19 8.73 -3.87
N LEU A 77 7.66 9.28 -5.00
CA LEU A 77 9.08 9.54 -5.22
C LEU A 77 9.68 10.42 -4.12
N ALA A 78 9.02 11.52 -3.76
CA ALA A 78 9.50 12.43 -2.71
C ALA A 78 9.71 11.74 -1.35
N GLN A 79 9.06 10.59 -1.11
CA GLN A 79 9.23 9.79 0.10
C GLN A 79 10.34 8.72 -0.01
N GLY A 80 11.01 8.58 -1.16
CA GLY A 80 11.99 7.51 -1.41
C GLY A 80 11.38 6.19 -1.88
N VAL A 81 10.08 6.18 -2.22
CA VAL A 81 9.38 4.98 -2.74
C VAL A 81 9.73 4.78 -4.20
N THR A 82 10.23 3.60 -4.54
CA THR A 82 10.58 3.20 -5.90
C THR A 82 9.66 2.11 -6.47
N THR A 83 8.92 1.43 -5.59
CA THR A 83 8.00 0.36 -5.96
C THR A 83 6.75 0.42 -5.10
N VAL A 84 5.59 0.19 -5.69
CA VAL A 84 4.33 0.06 -4.97
C VAL A 84 3.66 -1.27 -5.28
N VAL A 85 2.90 -1.79 -4.31
CA VAL A 85 1.97 -2.91 -4.47
C VAL A 85 0.58 -2.33 -4.58
N SER A 86 -0.05 -2.45 -5.75
CA SER A 86 -1.42 -2.00 -6.00
C SER A 86 -2.42 -3.15 -6.07
N GLY A 87 -3.72 -2.86 -6.18
CA GLY A 87 -4.75 -3.90 -6.17
C GLY A 87 -5.13 -4.39 -4.76
N ASN A 88 -4.87 -3.60 -3.72
CA ASN A 88 -5.14 -3.92 -2.32
C ASN A 88 -6.64 -3.85 -1.96
N CYS A 89 -6.99 -4.37 -0.77
CA CYS A 89 -8.33 -4.30 -0.17
C CYS A 89 -9.45 -4.88 -1.07
N GLY A 90 -9.11 -5.82 -1.95
CA GLY A 90 -10.06 -6.42 -2.88
C GLY A 90 -10.42 -5.57 -4.09
N PHE A 91 -9.84 -4.39 -4.26
CA PHE A 91 -10.05 -3.51 -5.40
C PHE A 91 -8.80 -3.42 -6.25
N SER A 92 -8.91 -3.77 -7.54
CA SER A 92 -7.82 -3.74 -8.51
C SER A 92 -8.29 -3.14 -9.84
N ALA A 93 -7.34 -2.64 -10.63
CA ALA A 93 -7.62 -2.14 -11.97
C ALA A 93 -8.20 -3.21 -12.91
N ILE A 94 -7.96 -4.47 -12.59
CA ILE A 94 -8.33 -5.66 -13.39
C ILE A 94 -8.91 -6.77 -12.49
N PRO A 95 -9.74 -7.67 -13.02
CA PRO A 95 -10.30 -7.67 -14.38
C PRO A 95 -11.33 -6.54 -14.56
N ARG A 96 -11.59 -6.15 -15.80
CA ARG A 96 -12.47 -5.01 -16.08
C ARG A 96 -13.29 -5.19 -17.35
N ASP A 97 -14.57 -4.75 -17.28
CA ASP A 97 -15.35 -4.44 -18.49
C ASP A 97 -15.14 -2.95 -18.82
N PRO A 98 -14.49 -2.61 -19.96
CA PRO A 98 -14.23 -1.22 -20.31
C PRO A 98 -15.50 -0.44 -20.66
N GLN A 99 -16.65 -1.11 -20.85
CA GLN A 99 -17.95 -0.47 -21.11
C GLN A 99 -18.73 -0.22 -19.81
N ALA A 100 -18.37 -0.87 -18.71
CA ALA A 100 -18.98 -0.61 -17.40
C ALA A 100 -18.49 0.72 -16.81
N ASP A 101 -19.35 1.37 -16.00
CA ASP A 101 -18.93 2.54 -15.23
C ASP A 101 -17.82 2.13 -14.24
N SER A 102 -16.58 2.49 -14.60
CA SER A 102 -15.37 2.15 -13.85
C SER A 102 -15.39 2.64 -12.41
N VAL A 103 -16.18 3.67 -12.12
CA VAL A 103 -16.31 4.22 -10.75
C VAL A 103 -17.21 3.33 -9.89
N ALA A 104 -18.24 2.74 -10.47
CA ALA A 104 -19.11 1.79 -9.75
C ALA A 104 -18.35 0.49 -9.45
N ALA A 105 -17.62 -0.05 -10.43
CA ALA A 105 -16.88 -1.30 -10.30
C ALA A 105 -15.71 -1.24 -9.28
N SER A 106 -15.06 -0.07 -9.13
CA SER A 106 -13.92 0.12 -8.23
C SER A 106 -14.29 0.68 -6.86
N GLY A 107 -15.59 0.80 -6.58
CA GLY A 107 -16.04 1.39 -5.33
C GLY A 107 -15.57 2.82 -5.10
N GLY A 108 -15.01 3.51 -6.11
CA GLY A 108 -14.52 4.89 -6.01
C GLY A 108 -13.15 5.05 -5.33
N ILE A 109 -12.55 4.00 -4.77
CA ILE A 109 -11.18 4.03 -4.20
C ILE A 109 -10.17 4.18 -5.33
N LEU A 110 -10.40 3.51 -6.47
CA LEU A 110 -9.54 3.57 -7.66
C LEU A 110 -9.98 4.69 -8.63
N ALA A 111 -10.31 5.87 -8.11
CA ALA A 111 -10.73 6.99 -8.95
C ALA A 111 -9.68 7.29 -10.02
N GLY A 112 -10.11 7.29 -11.30
CA GLY A 112 -9.26 7.65 -12.43
C GLY A 112 -8.77 6.48 -13.28
N LEU A 113 -9.35 5.31 -13.13
CA LEU A 113 -9.16 4.21 -14.08
C LEU A 113 -9.77 4.58 -15.44
N GLU A 114 -8.96 5.21 -16.29
CA GLU A 114 -9.28 5.52 -17.68
C GLU A 114 -8.55 4.54 -18.60
N GLY A 115 -9.16 4.12 -19.70
CA GLY A 115 -8.54 3.22 -20.69
C GLY A 115 -9.41 2.05 -21.12
N GLN A 116 -8.99 1.36 -22.16
CA GLN A 116 -9.71 0.25 -22.81
C GLN A 116 -9.04 -1.11 -22.52
N PHE A 117 -8.43 -1.29 -21.36
CA PHE A 117 -7.84 -2.56 -20.94
C PHE A 117 -8.87 -3.42 -20.18
N THR A 118 -8.71 -4.74 -20.25
CA THR A 118 -9.59 -5.74 -19.62
C THR A 118 -8.86 -6.61 -18.59
N ASP A 119 -7.55 -6.74 -18.74
CA ASP A 119 -6.68 -7.64 -18.01
C ASP A 119 -5.34 -6.99 -17.63
N LEU A 120 -4.47 -7.74 -16.95
CA LEU A 120 -3.20 -7.23 -16.43
C LEU A 120 -2.25 -6.80 -17.54
N GLU A 121 -2.17 -7.53 -18.64
CA GLU A 121 -1.31 -7.18 -19.78
C GLU A 121 -1.73 -5.86 -20.41
N GLY A 122 -3.02 -5.70 -20.65
CA GLY A 122 -3.58 -4.47 -21.20
C GLY A 122 -3.40 -3.27 -20.25
N TYR A 123 -3.61 -3.47 -18.95
CA TYR A 123 -3.35 -2.42 -17.95
C TYR A 123 -1.87 -2.02 -17.92
N PHE A 124 -0.94 -2.99 -17.88
CA PHE A 124 0.49 -2.71 -17.89
C PHE A 124 0.92 -1.95 -19.16
N ALA A 125 0.40 -2.35 -20.32
CA ALA A 125 0.66 -1.64 -21.57
C ALA A 125 0.17 -0.18 -21.50
N ALA A 126 -1.05 0.05 -21.02
CA ALA A 126 -1.62 1.40 -20.85
C ALA A 126 -0.82 2.27 -19.89
N VAL A 127 -0.31 1.70 -18.79
CA VAL A 127 0.55 2.41 -17.83
C VAL A 127 1.91 2.73 -18.45
N LEU A 128 2.55 1.79 -19.17
CA LEU A 128 3.85 2.01 -19.79
C LEU A 128 3.81 3.11 -20.87
N GLU A 129 2.69 3.26 -21.59
CA GLU A 129 2.47 4.39 -22.51
C GLU A 129 2.50 5.74 -21.79
N ARG A 130 2.20 5.79 -20.49
CA ARG A 130 2.27 7.00 -19.66
C ARG A 130 3.66 7.28 -19.10
N GLN A 131 4.63 6.39 -19.31
CA GLN A 131 6.00 6.53 -18.81
C GLN A 131 6.04 6.72 -17.27
N PRO A 132 5.65 5.70 -16.48
CA PRO A 132 5.61 5.82 -15.03
C PRO A 132 6.99 6.05 -14.44
N ALA A 133 7.07 6.84 -13.36
CA ALA A 133 8.33 7.16 -12.71
C ALA A 133 8.80 6.07 -11.72
N ILE A 134 7.90 5.25 -11.19
CA ILE A 134 8.19 4.17 -10.23
C ILE A 134 7.64 2.83 -10.70
N ASN A 135 8.11 1.76 -10.07
CA ASN A 135 7.68 0.39 -10.35
C ASN A 135 6.31 0.09 -9.71
N ASN A 136 5.56 -0.79 -10.36
CA ASN A 136 4.31 -1.35 -9.83
C ASN A 136 4.32 -2.87 -9.92
N VAL A 137 3.89 -3.54 -8.84
CA VAL A 137 3.47 -4.94 -8.82
C VAL A 137 2.02 -4.99 -8.37
N MET A 138 1.22 -5.92 -8.90
CA MET A 138 -0.23 -5.86 -8.74
C MET A 138 -0.85 -7.12 -8.17
N LEU A 139 -1.83 -6.94 -7.31
CA LEU A 139 -2.75 -7.96 -6.82
C LEU A 139 -4.03 -7.97 -7.66
N VAL A 140 -4.71 -9.12 -7.74
CA VAL A 140 -6.06 -9.21 -8.28
C VAL A 140 -7.07 -9.16 -7.13
N GLY A 141 -8.06 -8.26 -7.24
CA GLY A 141 -8.98 -7.93 -6.16
C GLY A 141 -10.28 -8.74 -6.18
N HIS A 142 -10.65 -9.34 -5.03
CA HIS A 142 -11.90 -10.06 -4.82
C HIS A 142 -13.14 -9.23 -5.16
N ASN A 143 -13.21 -7.99 -4.62
CA ASN A 143 -14.37 -7.13 -4.84
C ASN A 143 -14.52 -6.76 -6.31
N THR A 144 -13.41 -6.55 -7.01
CA THR A 144 -13.39 -6.30 -8.45
C THR A 144 -13.92 -7.50 -9.24
N VAL A 145 -13.38 -8.70 -8.95
CA VAL A 145 -13.81 -9.94 -9.60
C VAL A 145 -15.27 -10.23 -9.32
N ARG A 146 -15.70 -10.11 -8.05
CA ARG A 146 -17.06 -10.35 -7.63
C ARG A 146 -18.05 -9.36 -8.26
N SER A 147 -17.69 -8.07 -8.30
CA SER A 147 -18.51 -7.04 -8.96
C SER A 147 -18.68 -7.30 -10.44
N LEU A 148 -17.62 -7.74 -11.13
CA LEU A 148 -17.66 -8.05 -12.56
C LEU A 148 -18.61 -9.21 -12.88
N VAL A 149 -18.63 -10.25 -12.03
CA VAL A 149 -19.41 -11.49 -12.29
C VAL A 149 -20.82 -11.41 -11.71
N MET A 150 -21.01 -10.80 -10.55
CA MET A 150 -22.25 -10.83 -9.78
C MET A 150 -22.83 -9.43 -9.50
N GLY A 151 -22.12 -8.35 -9.80
CA GLY A 151 -22.53 -7.01 -9.33
C GLY A 151 -22.49 -6.90 -7.80
N GLU A 152 -23.48 -6.22 -7.23
CA GLU A 152 -23.62 -6.05 -5.76
C GLU A 152 -24.59 -7.03 -5.10
N GLU A 153 -24.79 -8.20 -5.70
CA GLU A 153 -25.75 -9.21 -5.20
C GLU A 153 -25.37 -9.71 -3.79
N LYS A 154 -26.39 -9.73 -2.90
CA LYS A 154 -26.23 -10.15 -1.48
C LYS A 154 -26.54 -11.65 -1.32
N ARG A 155 -25.84 -12.49 -2.03
CA ARG A 155 -26.01 -13.96 -2.00
C ARG A 155 -24.68 -14.66 -2.28
N ALA A 156 -24.60 -15.93 -1.98
CA ALA A 156 -23.49 -16.76 -2.44
C ALA A 156 -23.51 -16.89 -3.97
N PRO A 157 -22.33 -17.06 -4.62
CA PRO A 157 -22.24 -17.33 -6.04
C PRO A 157 -22.84 -18.69 -6.38
N THR A 158 -23.42 -18.81 -7.57
CA THR A 158 -23.69 -20.09 -8.17
C THR A 158 -22.40 -20.78 -8.57
N GLU A 159 -22.44 -22.11 -8.83
CA GLU A 159 -21.25 -22.82 -9.31
C GLU A 159 -20.66 -22.23 -10.62
N VAL A 160 -21.51 -21.67 -11.49
CA VAL A 160 -21.07 -21.06 -12.75
C VAL A 160 -20.36 -19.74 -12.46
N GLU A 161 -20.93 -18.91 -11.59
CA GLU A 161 -20.33 -17.63 -11.17
C GLU A 161 -19.00 -17.87 -10.42
N MET A 162 -18.94 -18.87 -9.53
CA MET A 162 -17.69 -19.23 -8.83
C MET A 162 -16.60 -19.63 -9.81
N ARG A 163 -16.90 -20.52 -10.78
CA ARG A 163 -15.92 -20.90 -11.82
C ARG A 163 -15.46 -19.70 -12.66
N CYS A 164 -16.36 -18.75 -12.95
CA CYS A 164 -16.01 -17.54 -13.68
C CYS A 164 -15.06 -16.65 -12.85
N MET A 165 -15.34 -16.46 -11.55
CA MET A 165 -14.46 -15.71 -10.66
C MET A 165 -13.10 -16.39 -10.51
N GLN A 166 -13.05 -17.71 -10.33
CA GLN A 166 -11.80 -18.49 -10.28
C GLN A 166 -10.97 -18.32 -11.55
N GLN A 167 -11.61 -18.33 -12.73
CA GLN A 167 -10.92 -18.11 -14.00
C GLN A 167 -10.29 -16.72 -14.07
N HIS A 168 -11.01 -15.65 -13.68
CA HIS A 168 -10.45 -14.30 -13.66
C HIS A 168 -9.25 -14.16 -12.72
N VAL A 169 -9.30 -14.80 -11.53
CA VAL A 169 -8.17 -14.83 -10.60
C VAL A 169 -6.98 -15.56 -11.22
N THR A 170 -7.22 -16.74 -11.82
CA THR A 170 -6.18 -17.56 -12.46
C THR A 170 -5.53 -16.81 -13.62
N ASP A 171 -6.32 -16.21 -14.51
CA ASP A 171 -5.82 -15.45 -15.66
C ASP A 171 -4.90 -14.29 -15.23
N ALA A 172 -5.27 -13.57 -14.16
CA ALA A 172 -4.44 -12.48 -13.64
C ALA A 172 -3.11 -13.01 -13.05
N LEU A 173 -3.14 -14.15 -12.33
CA LEU A 173 -1.94 -14.77 -11.77
C LEU A 173 -1.02 -15.30 -12.87
N GLU A 174 -1.55 -15.93 -13.93
CA GLU A 174 -0.80 -16.38 -15.09
C GLU A 174 -0.12 -15.22 -15.82
N GLN A 175 -0.76 -14.05 -15.87
CA GLN A 175 -0.18 -12.82 -16.43
C GLN A 175 0.85 -12.15 -15.52
N GLY A 176 1.00 -12.60 -14.27
CA GLY A 176 2.02 -12.15 -13.34
C GLY A 176 1.54 -11.23 -12.21
N ALA A 177 0.27 -11.31 -11.82
CA ALA A 177 -0.18 -10.73 -10.55
C ALA A 177 0.54 -11.42 -9.38
N CYS A 178 0.93 -10.65 -8.34
CA CYS A 178 1.69 -11.19 -7.21
C CYS A 178 0.82 -11.89 -6.16
N GLY A 179 -0.50 -11.84 -6.29
CA GLY A 179 -1.42 -12.47 -5.35
C GLY A 179 -2.86 -12.05 -5.55
N PHE A 180 -3.69 -12.52 -4.63
CA PHE A 180 -5.12 -12.26 -4.54
C PHE A 180 -5.41 -11.40 -3.31
N SER A 181 -6.19 -10.33 -3.45
CA SER A 181 -6.55 -9.45 -2.34
C SER A 181 -8.04 -9.51 -2.02
N SER A 182 -8.41 -9.39 -0.74
CA SER A 182 -9.80 -9.19 -0.34
C SER A 182 -9.99 -7.96 0.52
N GLY A 183 -11.22 -7.43 0.54
CA GLY A 183 -11.64 -6.36 1.43
C GLY A 183 -13.03 -6.68 1.96
N LEU A 184 -13.08 -7.50 3.04
CA LEU A 184 -14.31 -8.10 3.52
C LEU A 184 -15.19 -7.14 4.34
N ILE A 185 -14.73 -5.94 4.63
CA ILE A 185 -15.54 -4.86 5.18
C ILE A 185 -16.34 -4.12 4.08
N TYR A 186 -15.86 -4.16 2.84
CA TYR A 186 -16.42 -3.40 1.73
C TYR A 186 -17.42 -4.20 0.91
N ARG A 187 -18.40 -3.51 0.30
CA ARG A 187 -19.30 -4.12 -0.71
C ARG A 187 -18.55 -4.29 -2.03
N PRO A 188 -18.80 -5.41 -2.75
CA PRO A 188 -19.70 -6.53 -2.40
C PRO A 188 -19.02 -7.62 -1.56
N GLY A 189 -17.73 -7.55 -1.25
CA GLY A 189 -16.96 -8.56 -0.52
C GLY A 189 -17.53 -8.89 0.86
N ARG A 190 -18.17 -7.91 1.54
CA ARG A 190 -18.82 -8.16 2.84
C ARG A 190 -19.96 -9.18 2.81
N TYR A 191 -20.50 -9.45 1.62
CA TYR A 191 -21.59 -10.43 1.43
C TYR A 191 -21.07 -11.85 1.19
N SER A 192 -19.76 -12.03 1.01
CA SER A 192 -19.15 -13.32 0.81
C SER A 192 -19.07 -14.11 2.11
N GLU A 193 -19.28 -15.41 2.01
CA GLU A 193 -18.97 -16.36 3.06
C GLU A 193 -17.47 -16.69 3.03
N THR A 194 -16.93 -17.15 4.16
CA THR A 194 -15.50 -17.52 4.29
C THR A 194 -15.08 -18.55 3.24
N GLN A 195 -15.98 -19.50 2.89
CA GLN A 195 -15.72 -20.53 1.89
C GLN A 195 -15.50 -19.95 0.49
N GLU A 196 -16.26 -18.91 0.08
CA GLU A 196 -16.04 -18.22 -1.20
C GLU A 196 -14.61 -17.68 -1.29
N VAL A 197 -14.13 -17.05 -0.21
CA VAL A 197 -12.78 -16.49 -0.17
C VAL A 197 -11.70 -17.57 -0.17
N ILE A 198 -11.93 -18.70 0.53
CA ILE A 198 -11.02 -19.86 0.50
C ILE A 198 -10.89 -20.40 -0.92
N ASP A 199 -12.01 -20.61 -1.62
CA ASP A 199 -12.03 -21.18 -2.96
C ASP A 199 -11.33 -20.28 -4.00
N LEU A 200 -11.41 -18.96 -3.83
CA LEU A 200 -10.72 -17.99 -4.69
C LEU A 200 -9.24 -17.84 -4.32
N ALA A 201 -8.91 -17.75 -3.02
CA ALA A 201 -7.53 -17.68 -2.56
C ALA A 201 -6.72 -18.94 -2.94
N HIS A 202 -7.38 -20.11 -3.00
CA HIS A 202 -6.76 -21.37 -3.42
C HIS A 202 -6.19 -21.28 -4.85
N MET A 203 -6.73 -20.42 -5.71
CA MET A 203 -6.18 -20.20 -7.06
C MET A 203 -4.76 -19.61 -7.04
N ALA A 204 -4.36 -18.95 -5.96
CA ALA A 204 -2.99 -18.43 -5.80
C ALA A 204 -1.97 -19.50 -5.34
N SER A 205 -2.42 -20.61 -4.74
CA SER A 205 -1.55 -21.63 -4.19
C SER A 205 -0.61 -22.29 -5.24
N PRO A 206 -1.06 -22.65 -6.47
CA PRO A 206 -0.19 -23.25 -7.49
C PRO A 206 0.94 -22.31 -7.94
N PHE A 207 0.78 -21.01 -7.77
CA PHE A 207 1.75 -19.97 -8.14
C PHE A 207 2.68 -19.60 -7.00
N ASP A 208 2.49 -20.17 -5.79
CA ASP A 208 3.12 -19.71 -4.54
C ASP A 208 2.88 -18.21 -4.29
N ALA A 209 1.79 -17.68 -4.80
CA ALA A 209 1.38 -16.28 -4.66
C ALA A 209 0.61 -16.09 -3.34
N LEU A 210 0.57 -14.83 -2.85
CA LEU A 210 0.01 -14.56 -1.53
C LEU A 210 -1.47 -14.17 -1.57
N TYR A 211 -2.11 -14.25 -0.40
CA TYR A 211 -3.43 -13.70 -0.11
C TYR A 211 -3.28 -12.50 0.83
N THR A 212 -3.74 -11.31 0.40
CA THR A 212 -3.78 -10.12 1.24
C THR A 212 -5.21 -9.81 1.65
N THR A 213 -5.42 -9.23 2.84
CA THR A 213 -6.77 -8.96 3.29
C THR A 213 -6.91 -7.69 4.13
N HIS A 214 -7.81 -6.79 3.69
CA HIS A 214 -8.53 -5.93 4.60
C HIS A 214 -9.59 -6.79 5.27
N MET A 215 -9.38 -7.09 6.54
CA MET A 215 -10.20 -8.03 7.30
C MET A 215 -11.67 -7.59 7.39
N ARG A 216 -12.56 -8.53 7.70
CA ARG A 216 -14.01 -8.29 7.81
C ARG A 216 -14.38 -7.27 8.87
N ASN A 217 -13.57 -7.17 9.93
CA ASN A 217 -13.79 -6.24 11.04
C ASN A 217 -12.44 -5.86 11.67
N GLU A 218 -12.20 -4.59 11.85
CA GLU A 218 -10.99 -4.06 12.50
C GLU A 218 -11.31 -3.40 13.85
N GLY A 219 -12.56 -3.46 14.29
CA GLY A 219 -13.07 -2.93 15.55
C GLY A 219 -13.45 -4.03 16.54
N ASP A 220 -14.72 -4.09 16.90
CA ASP A 220 -15.23 -5.00 17.96
C ASP A 220 -14.96 -6.47 17.63
N GLY A 221 -15.08 -6.87 16.36
CA GLY A 221 -14.82 -8.22 15.88
C GLY A 221 -13.41 -8.43 15.31
N LEU A 222 -12.40 -7.67 15.75
CA LEU A 222 -11.03 -7.79 15.26
C LEU A 222 -10.45 -9.19 15.42
N LEU A 223 -10.64 -9.80 16.59
CA LEU A 223 -10.03 -11.09 16.91
C LEU A 223 -10.63 -12.22 16.06
N GLU A 224 -11.95 -12.20 15.87
CA GLU A 224 -12.66 -13.14 15.00
C GLU A 224 -12.25 -12.95 13.53
N ALA A 225 -12.02 -11.71 13.08
CA ALA A 225 -11.56 -11.41 11.73
C ALA A 225 -10.12 -11.87 11.48
N VAL A 226 -9.25 -11.81 12.49
CA VAL A 226 -7.91 -12.42 12.43
C VAL A 226 -8.02 -13.94 12.33
N ASP A 227 -8.87 -14.59 13.14
CA ASP A 227 -9.10 -16.04 13.07
C ASP A 227 -9.63 -16.47 11.69
N GLU A 228 -10.57 -15.70 11.11
CA GLU A 228 -11.09 -15.93 9.75
C GLU A 228 -9.96 -15.83 8.71
N SER A 229 -9.11 -14.81 8.79
CA SER A 229 -8.00 -14.61 7.85
C SER A 229 -6.98 -15.75 7.91
N LEU A 230 -6.61 -16.17 9.12
CA LEU A 230 -5.73 -17.34 9.36
C LEU A 230 -6.34 -18.63 8.84
N GLN A 231 -7.66 -18.82 9.03
CA GLN A 231 -8.42 -19.98 8.52
C GLN A 231 -8.40 -20.00 6.98
N ILE A 232 -8.68 -18.86 6.33
CA ILE A 232 -8.68 -18.76 4.87
C ILE A 232 -7.33 -19.18 4.31
N ALA A 233 -6.25 -18.60 4.81
CA ALA A 233 -4.91 -18.89 4.32
C ALA A 233 -4.48 -20.34 4.57
N ARG A 234 -4.80 -20.91 5.74
CA ARG A 234 -4.52 -22.32 6.06
C ARG A 234 -5.27 -23.26 5.14
N ALA A 235 -6.56 -23.02 4.92
CA ALA A 235 -7.41 -23.88 4.09
C ALA A 235 -7.06 -23.80 2.59
N SER A 236 -6.66 -22.62 2.11
CA SER A 236 -6.23 -22.40 0.72
C SER A 236 -4.77 -22.72 0.45
N GLY A 237 -3.92 -22.86 1.49
CA GLY A 237 -2.51 -23.20 1.36
C GLY A 237 -1.62 -22.05 0.88
N VAL A 238 -2.01 -20.80 1.10
CA VAL A 238 -1.28 -19.61 0.64
C VAL A 238 -0.57 -18.87 1.78
N HIS A 239 0.38 -18.00 1.46
CA HIS A 239 0.95 -17.03 2.38
C HIS A 239 -0.09 -15.94 2.68
N LEU A 240 -0.38 -15.70 3.95
CA LEU A 240 -1.27 -14.62 4.40
C LEU A 240 -0.50 -13.31 4.56
N HIS A 241 -1.06 -12.21 4.05
CA HIS A 241 -0.64 -10.86 4.42
C HIS A 241 -1.84 -10.08 4.96
N ILE A 242 -1.79 -9.72 6.24
CA ILE A 242 -2.84 -8.90 6.88
C ILE A 242 -2.53 -7.43 6.61
N SER A 243 -3.40 -6.79 5.85
CA SER A 243 -3.27 -5.38 5.45
C SER A 243 -3.54 -4.43 6.60
N HIS A 244 -2.75 -3.34 6.70
CA HIS A 244 -2.92 -2.18 7.59
C HIS A 244 -3.49 -2.55 8.99
N HIS A 245 -2.82 -3.51 9.65
CA HIS A 245 -3.27 -4.10 10.91
C HIS A 245 -3.49 -3.03 12.00
N LYS A 246 -4.68 -2.98 12.57
CA LYS A 246 -5.09 -2.01 13.58
C LYS A 246 -6.25 -2.50 14.45
N ALA A 247 -6.48 -1.83 15.58
CA ALA A 247 -7.70 -1.91 16.37
C ALA A 247 -8.44 -0.56 16.30
N ALA A 248 -9.50 -0.50 15.50
CA ALA A 248 -10.24 0.72 15.26
C ALA A 248 -11.31 0.98 16.32
N GLY A 249 -11.35 2.22 16.81
CA GLY A 249 -12.30 2.67 17.83
C GLY A 249 -11.78 2.53 19.25
N ARG A 250 -12.08 3.54 20.08
CA ARG A 250 -11.53 3.69 21.44
C ARG A 250 -11.76 2.48 22.33
N ALA A 251 -12.89 1.80 22.20
CA ALA A 251 -13.21 0.59 22.97
C ALA A 251 -12.32 -0.62 22.61
N ASN A 252 -11.62 -0.55 21.50
CA ASN A 252 -10.81 -1.63 20.95
C ASN A 252 -9.31 -1.43 21.12
N TRP A 253 -8.88 -0.24 21.56
CA TRP A 253 -7.46 0.08 21.73
C TRP A 253 -6.78 -0.93 22.65
N GLY A 254 -5.58 -1.34 22.27
CA GLY A 254 -4.80 -2.40 22.93
C GLY A 254 -5.10 -3.82 22.45
N LYS A 255 -6.18 -4.07 21.69
CA LYS A 255 -6.50 -5.41 21.14
C LYS A 255 -5.45 -5.91 20.14
N VAL A 256 -4.64 -5.03 19.54
CA VAL A 256 -3.56 -5.43 18.64
C VAL A 256 -2.59 -6.41 19.28
N ARG A 257 -2.34 -6.32 20.59
CA ARG A 257 -1.48 -7.28 21.32
C ARG A 257 -2.03 -8.70 21.28
N THR A 258 -3.36 -8.83 21.45
CA THR A 258 -4.01 -10.14 21.42
C THR A 258 -4.09 -10.67 19.98
N SER A 259 -4.35 -9.82 19.01
CA SER A 259 -4.38 -10.23 17.59
C SER A 259 -2.99 -10.63 17.08
N LEU A 260 -1.92 -9.91 17.44
CA LEU A 260 -0.54 -10.30 17.12
C LEU A 260 -0.16 -11.63 17.79
N ALA A 261 -0.57 -11.88 19.04
CA ALA A 261 -0.33 -13.17 19.67
C ALA A 261 -0.96 -14.35 18.92
N LYS A 262 -2.14 -14.14 18.27
CA LYS A 262 -2.74 -15.16 17.38
C LYS A 262 -1.90 -15.37 16.10
N VAL A 263 -1.33 -14.29 15.56
CA VAL A 263 -0.40 -14.36 14.41
C VAL A 263 0.86 -15.12 14.80
N ASP A 264 1.45 -14.81 15.96
CA ASP A 264 2.64 -15.51 16.49
C ASP A 264 2.39 -17.00 16.67
N GLU A 265 1.22 -17.37 17.19
CA GLU A 265 0.81 -18.78 17.33
C GLU A 265 0.72 -19.48 15.95
N ALA A 266 0.16 -18.80 14.94
CA ALA A 266 0.06 -19.34 13.59
C ALA A 266 1.44 -19.51 12.94
N LEU A 267 2.35 -18.52 13.11
CA LEU A 267 3.74 -18.58 12.68
C LEU A 267 4.47 -19.76 13.33
N ALA A 268 4.33 -19.95 14.66
CA ALA A 268 4.91 -21.07 15.40
C ALA A 268 4.39 -22.45 14.92
N GLN A 269 3.18 -22.49 14.35
CA GLN A 269 2.59 -23.68 13.72
C GLN A 269 3.02 -23.87 12.27
N GLY A 270 3.94 -23.02 11.74
CA GLY A 270 4.47 -23.09 10.38
C GLY A 270 3.61 -22.43 9.31
N GLN A 271 2.58 -21.68 9.68
CA GLN A 271 1.82 -20.88 8.74
C GLN A 271 2.64 -19.65 8.33
N ARG A 272 2.69 -19.30 7.04
CA ARG A 272 3.36 -18.08 6.57
C ARG A 272 2.40 -16.89 6.74
N VAL A 273 2.77 -15.93 7.58
CA VAL A 273 1.97 -14.73 7.85
C VAL A 273 2.89 -13.51 7.87
N THR A 274 2.49 -12.44 7.23
CA THR A 274 3.09 -11.11 7.32
C THR A 274 2.00 -10.06 7.48
N LEU A 275 2.38 -8.86 7.90
CA LEU A 275 1.44 -7.76 8.12
C LEU A 275 2.04 -6.45 7.61
N ASP A 276 1.18 -5.45 7.36
CA ASP A 276 1.63 -4.07 7.22
C ASP A 276 0.87 -3.09 8.14
N VAL A 277 1.44 -1.91 8.30
CA VAL A 277 0.87 -0.82 9.09
C VAL A 277 1.28 0.53 8.49
N TYR A 278 0.41 1.53 8.57
CA TYR A 278 0.77 2.92 8.35
C TYR A 278 0.96 3.66 9.68
N PRO A 279 1.91 4.60 9.76
CA PRO A 279 2.32 5.23 11.02
C PRO A 279 1.44 6.45 11.38
N TYR A 280 0.11 6.30 11.39
CA TYR A 280 -0.85 7.38 11.65
C TYR A 280 -2.03 6.92 12.49
N THR A 281 -2.53 7.80 13.37
CA THR A 281 -3.65 7.54 14.29
C THR A 281 -5.03 7.66 13.65
N ALA A 282 -5.10 7.84 12.32
CA ALA A 282 -6.35 7.87 11.58
C ALA A 282 -6.28 6.98 10.35
N GLY A 283 -7.41 6.39 9.99
CA GLY A 283 -7.64 5.72 8.71
C GLY A 283 -8.26 6.65 7.68
N SER A 284 -8.37 6.19 6.44
CA SER A 284 -9.10 6.88 5.38
C SER A 284 -9.75 5.89 4.43
N GLY A 285 -10.96 6.18 4.00
CA GLY A 285 -11.71 5.35 3.06
C GLY A 285 -13.03 5.98 2.66
N ARG A 286 -13.85 5.23 1.91
CA ARG A 286 -15.18 5.69 1.50
C ARG A 286 -16.12 5.81 2.69
N MET A 287 -16.68 7.00 2.89
CA MET A 287 -17.57 7.28 4.02
C MET A 287 -18.79 6.35 4.06
N ILE A 288 -19.35 5.98 2.90
CA ILE A 288 -20.54 5.12 2.77
C ILE A 288 -20.34 3.70 3.35
N GLU A 289 -19.10 3.21 3.44
CA GLU A 289 -18.81 1.86 3.94
C GLU A 289 -18.84 1.75 5.47
N TYR A 290 -18.71 2.89 6.16
CA TYR A 290 -18.61 2.94 7.61
C TYR A 290 -19.92 3.26 8.31
N PHE A 291 -20.93 3.76 7.57
CA PHE A 291 -22.20 4.17 8.16
C PHE A 291 -23.38 3.29 7.72
N ASN A 292 -24.22 2.93 8.69
CA ASN A 292 -25.58 2.51 8.41
C ASN A 292 -26.42 3.75 8.16
N LEU A 293 -26.92 3.93 6.93
CA LEU A 293 -27.69 5.12 6.53
C LEU A 293 -29.03 5.25 7.25
N GLU A 294 -29.62 4.14 7.73
CA GLU A 294 -30.88 4.17 8.49
C GLU A 294 -30.66 4.69 9.93
N ASN A 295 -29.48 4.44 10.48
CA ASN A 295 -29.10 4.85 11.83
C ASN A 295 -27.60 5.12 11.92
N PRO A 296 -27.10 6.28 11.39
CA PRO A 296 -25.68 6.62 11.45
C PRO A 296 -25.22 6.84 12.89
N SER A 297 -24.07 6.24 13.26
CA SER A 297 -23.47 6.41 14.58
C SER A 297 -23.00 7.86 14.79
N PRO A 298 -23.53 8.58 15.81
CA PRO A 298 -23.05 9.91 16.12
C PRO A 298 -21.62 9.91 16.67
N GLU A 299 -21.21 8.88 17.40
CA GLU A 299 -19.86 8.74 17.95
C GLU A 299 -18.82 8.62 16.84
N LEU A 300 -19.13 7.84 15.76
CA LEU A 300 -18.26 7.75 14.60
C LEU A 300 -18.27 9.07 13.83
N ALA A 301 -19.43 9.69 13.63
CA ALA A 301 -19.55 10.96 12.91
C ALA A 301 -18.77 12.12 13.56
N GLU A 302 -18.62 12.10 14.88
CA GLU A 302 -17.87 13.11 15.65
C GLU A 302 -16.35 13.11 15.30
N VAL A 303 -15.79 11.95 14.93
CA VAL A 303 -14.36 11.76 14.65
C VAL A 303 -14.04 11.68 13.15
N ILE A 304 -14.97 12.09 12.29
CA ILE A 304 -14.82 12.12 10.83
C ILE A 304 -14.34 13.50 10.36
N ARG A 305 -13.33 13.50 9.49
CA ARG A 305 -12.95 14.65 8.65
C ARG A 305 -13.22 14.30 7.19
N ILE A 306 -13.79 15.22 6.44
CA ILE A 306 -14.06 15.04 5.01
C ILE A 306 -12.75 15.26 4.23
N ALA A 307 -12.28 14.23 3.53
CA ALA A 307 -11.08 14.32 2.69
C ALA A 307 -11.42 14.78 1.25
N SER A 308 -12.46 14.19 0.67
CA SER A 308 -12.96 14.53 -0.66
C SER A 308 -14.47 14.36 -0.70
N CYS A 309 -15.19 15.36 -1.19
CA CYS A 309 -16.63 15.34 -1.29
C CYS A 309 -17.09 15.96 -2.62
N PRO A 310 -17.34 15.13 -3.65
CA PRO A 310 -17.78 15.64 -4.96
C PRO A 310 -19.10 16.43 -4.93
N ALA A 311 -19.96 16.16 -3.93
CA ALA A 311 -21.23 16.83 -3.75
C ALA A 311 -21.07 18.23 -3.12
N PHE A 312 -20.11 18.39 -2.19
CA PHE A 312 -19.90 19.60 -1.39
C PHE A 312 -18.41 19.86 -1.21
N ARG A 313 -17.78 20.52 -2.18
CA ARG A 313 -16.34 20.80 -2.17
C ARG A 313 -15.90 21.68 -0.99
N GLU A 314 -16.78 22.54 -0.49
CA GLU A 314 -16.58 23.40 0.67
C GLU A 314 -16.46 22.64 1.99
N TYR A 315 -16.80 21.36 2.03
CA TYR A 315 -16.64 20.50 3.21
C TYR A 315 -15.27 19.85 3.30
N GLU A 316 -14.51 19.83 2.20
CA GLU A 316 -13.20 19.17 2.16
C GLU A 316 -12.22 19.83 3.15
N GLY A 317 -11.51 18.98 3.90
CA GLY A 317 -10.58 19.40 4.96
C GLY A 317 -11.25 19.74 6.30
N ARG A 318 -12.57 19.61 6.45
CA ARG A 318 -13.30 20.01 7.65
C ARG A 318 -13.83 18.80 8.43
N MET A 319 -13.94 18.97 9.74
CA MET A 319 -14.59 17.96 10.61
C MET A 319 -16.09 17.95 10.35
N LEU A 320 -16.68 16.77 10.26
CA LEU A 320 -18.13 16.65 10.00
C LEU A 320 -18.97 17.28 11.11
N LYS A 321 -18.51 17.22 12.36
CA LYS A 321 -19.16 17.87 13.50
C LYS A 321 -19.27 19.41 13.34
N ASP A 322 -18.23 20.04 12.80
CA ASP A 322 -18.23 21.51 12.61
C ASP A 322 -19.16 21.89 11.46
N ILE A 323 -19.19 21.07 10.40
CA ILE A 323 -20.13 21.21 9.29
C ILE A 323 -21.58 21.08 9.80
N ALA A 324 -21.86 20.03 10.60
CA ALA A 324 -23.19 19.78 11.15
C ALA A 324 -23.73 20.99 11.96
N VAL A 325 -22.87 21.58 12.80
CA VAL A 325 -23.21 22.81 13.56
C VAL A 325 -23.53 23.98 12.63
N GLU A 326 -22.70 24.22 11.61
CA GLU A 326 -22.89 25.33 10.65
C GLU A 326 -24.20 25.23 9.87
N ILE A 327 -24.54 23.99 9.43
CA ILE A 327 -25.77 23.78 8.64
C ILE A 327 -27.01 23.52 9.53
N GLY A 328 -26.86 23.54 10.86
CA GLY A 328 -27.95 23.37 11.82
C GLY A 328 -28.57 21.97 11.84
N MET A 329 -27.77 20.92 11.58
CA MET A 329 -28.18 19.51 11.56
C MET A 329 -27.59 18.73 12.74
N SER A 330 -28.26 17.64 13.13
CA SER A 330 -27.62 16.63 13.98
C SER A 330 -26.52 15.90 13.23
N LEU A 331 -25.59 15.24 13.95
CA LEU A 331 -24.53 14.45 13.30
C LEU A 331 -25.07 13.33 12.40
N PRO A 332 -26.07 12.52 12.81
CA PRO A 332 -26.71 11.54 11.93
C PRO A 332 -27.31 12.16 10.66
N ASP A 333 -28.01 13.31 10.80
CA ASP A 333 -28.59 13.99 9.63
C ASP A 333 -27.52 14.55 8.69
N ALA A 334 -26.39 15.05 9.24
CA ALA A 334 -25.27 15.52 8.43
C ALA A 334 -24.59 14.36 7.65
N VAL A 335 -24.48 13.16 8.24
CA VAL A 335 -24.03 11.95 7.51
C VAL A 335 -24.95 11.66 6.34
N GLN A 336 -26.29 11.63 6.57
CA GLN A 336 -27.27 11.39 5.53
C GLN A 336 -27.24 12.49 4.46
N HIS A 337 -27.14 13.76 4.87
CA HIS A 337 -27.03 14.91 3.96
C HIS A 337 -25.87 14.74 2.96
N VAL A 338 -24.69 14.35 3.46
CA VAL A 338 -23.51 14.13 2.62
C VAL A 338 -23.69 12.91 1.72
N LEU A 339 -24.08 11.76 2.29
CA LEU A 339 -24.06 10.48 1.57
C LEU A 339 -25.23 10.31 0.59
N MET A 340 -26.37 10.94 0.84
CA MET A 340 -27.54 10.87 -0.06
C MET A 340 -27.52 11.94 -1.16
N ALA A 341 -26.60 12.90 -1.11
CA ALA A 341 -26.43 13.88 -2.17
C ALA A 341 -25.93 13.20 -3.48
N PRO A 342 -26.18 13.80 -4.67
CA PRO A 342 -25.64 13.28 -5.92
C PRO A 342 -24.11 13.11 -5.86
N LYS A 343 -23.60 11.89 -6.09
CA LYS A 343 -22.20 11.48 -5.91
C LYS A 343 -21.70 11.52 -4.46
N GLY A 344 -22.58 11.62 -3.47
CA GLY A 344 -22.23 11.58 -2.06
C GLY A 344 -21.59 10.24 -1.64
N ASP A 345 -21.99 9.15 -2.30
CA ASP A 345 -21.42 7.81 -2.16
C ASP A 345 -19.92 7.73 -2.51
N ARG A 346 -19.38 8.73 -3.21
CA ARG A 346 -17.95 8.87 -3.57
C ARG A 346 -17.16 9.69 -2.55
N THR A 347 -17.78 10.09 -1.44
CA THR A 347 -17.10 10.86 -0.40
C THR A 347 -16.04 10.00 0.29
N ILE A 348 -14.81 10.51 0.36
CA ILE A 348 -13.71 9.94 1.14
C ILE A 348 -13.61 10.70 2.46
N CYS A 349 -13.46 9.97 3.55
CA CYS A 349 -13.28 10.56 4.87
C CYS A 349 -12.01 10.03 5.56
N ILE A 350 -11.53 10.81 6.52
CA ILE A 350 -10.47 10.46 7.47
C ILE A 350 -11.14 10.19 8.81
N GLN A 351 -10.75 9.09 9.48
CA GLN A 351 -11.37 8.60 10.72
C GLN A 351 -10.33 8.52 11.82
N PHE A 352 -10.45 9.35 12.86
CA PHE A 352 -9.52 9.38 13.99
C PHE A 352 -9.88 8.32 15.03
N LEU A 353 -9.50 7.05 14.74
CA LEU A 353 -9.94 5.87 15.48
C LEU A 353 -8.81 5.00 16.03
N ILE A 354 -7.54 5.31 15.76
CA ILE A 354 -6.39 4.46 16.05
C ILE A 354 -5.57 5.06 17.20
N ASP A 355 -5.11 4.21 18.10
CA ASP A 355 -4.23 4.61 19.21
C ASP A 355 -2.75 4.57 18.80
N GLU A 356 -1.99 5.56 19.25
CA GLU A 356 -0.53 5.63 19.01
C GLU A 356 0.20 4.42 19.61
N ALA A 357 -0.20 3.96 20.80
CA ALA A 357 0.41 2.79 21.44
C ALA A 357 0.17 1.49 20.65
N ASP A 358 -0.93 1.40 19.93
CA ASP A 358 -1.22 0.26 19.04
C ASP A 358 -0.35 0.31 17.78
N ILE A 359 -0.07 1.51 17.24
CA ILE A 359 0.88 1.68 16.13
C ILE A 359 2.28 1.25 16.58
N GLU A 360 2.74 1.73 17.74
CA GLU A 360 4.04 1.35 18.31
C GLU A 360 4.14 -0.17 18.53
N THR A 361 3.08 -0.80 19.03
CA THR A 361 3.01 -2.25 19.22
C THR A 361 3.13 -3.00 17.88
N ASN A 362 2.46 -2.53 16.84
CA ASN A 362 2.56 -3.09 15.48
C ASN A 362 3.97 -2.91 14.92
N LEU A 363 4.54 -1.70 15.01
CA LEU A 363 5.84 -1.38 14.43
C LEU A 363 7.00 -2.21 15.01
N VAL A 364 6.91 -2.73 16.21
CA VAL A 364 7.96 -3.59 16.79
C VAL A 364 7.82 -5.07 16.44
N HIS A 365 6.69 -5.50 15.86
CA HIS A 365 6.51 -6.89 15.46
C HIS A 365 7.44 -7.25 14.29
N GLU A 366 8.08 -8.43 14.32
CA GLU A 366 9.17 -8.82 13.42
C GLU A 366 8.72 -8.92 11.95
N ASP A 367 7.51 -9.40 11.70
CA ASP A 367 6.92 -9.59 10.37
C ASP A 367 6.04 -8.41 9.90
N MET A 368 6.18 -7.26 10.58
CA MET A 368 5.45 -6.04 10.21
C MET A 368 6.22 -5.24 9.17
N MET A 369 5.56 -4.93 8.06
CA MET A 369 6.04 -4.04 7.00
C MET A 369 5.37 -2.67 7.07
N ILE A 370 5.80 -1.78 6.20
CA ILE A 370 5.23 -0.42 6.07
C ILE A 370 4.46 -0.33 4.76
N GLY A 371 3.16 -0.05 4.88
CA GLY A 371 2.30 0.30 3.76
C GLY A 371 1.67 1.67 3.99
N SER A 372 1.55 2.49 2.96
CA SER A 372 0.98 3.84 3.12
C SER A 372 -0.54 3.82 3.24
N ASP A 373 -1.20 2.86 2.63
CA ASP A 373 -2.66 2.83 2.43
C ASP A 373 -3.18 4.15 1.84
N GLY A 374 -2.33 4.77 0.98
CA GLY A 374 -2.60 6.07 0.38
C GLY A 374 -3.71 5.99 -0.67
N ILE A 375 -4.64 6.96 -0.64
CA ILE A 375 -5.68 7.13 -1.66
C ILE A 375 -5.37 8.41 -2.43
N PRO A 376 -4.94 8.34 -3.70
CA PRO A 376 -4.40 9.48 -4.44
C PRO A 376 -5.49 10.37 -5.06
N ASP A 377 -6.43 10.90 -4.25
CA ASP A 377 -7.31 11.98 -4.69
C ASP A 377 -6.67 13.36 -4.43
N LEU A 378 -5.79 13.77 -5.36
CA LEU A 378 -5.02 15.00 -5.24
C LEU A 378 -5.87 16.28 -5.38
N ARG A 379 -7.14 16.18 -5.76
CA ARG A 379 -8.06 17.33 -5.86
C ARG A 379 -8.69 17.70 -4.52
N GLY A 380 -8.82 16.71 -3.61
CA GLY A 380 -9.35 16.91 -2.27
C GLY A 380 -8.26 17.29 -1.26
N GLN A 381 -8.54 17.02 0.02
CA GLN A 381 -7.62 17.12 1.15
C GLN A 381 -7.30 15.70 1.64
N PRO A 382 -6.38 14.97 0.97
CA PRO A 382 -6.12 13.57 1.27
C PRO A 382 -5.53 13.39 2.67
N HIS A 383 -5.52 12.15 3.15
CA HIS A 383 -4.82 11.80 4.37
C HIS A 383 -3.31 12.05 4.21
N PRO A 384 -2.59 12.65 5.19
CA PRO A 384 -1.15 12.95 5.09
C PRO A 384 -0.27 11.70 4.86
N ARG A 385 -0.77 10.48 5.14
CA ARG A 385 -0.05 9.23 4.85
C ARG A 385 0.29 9.05 3.36
N LEU A 386 -0.44 9.71 2.46
CA LEU A 386 -0.14 9.70 1.02
C LEU A 386 1.23 10.33 0.70
N PHE A 387 1.66 11.31 1.51
CA PHE A 387 2.89 12.08 1.28
C PHE A 387 4.00 11.84 2.31
N GLY A 388 3.71 11.28 3.50
CA GLY A 388 4.65 11.30 4.63
C GLY A 388 4.93 9.94 5.28
N THR A 389 4.38 8.83 4.83
CA THR A 389 4.45 7.53 5.52
C THR A 389 5.88 7.08 5.82
N PHE A 390 6.74 7.00 4.81
CA PHE A 390 8.10 6.45 4.95
C PHE A 390 9.02 7.39 5.72
N PRO A 391 9.05 8.70 5.42
CA PRO A 391 9.80 9.68 6.22
C PRO A 391 9.36 9.74 7.68
N ARG A 392 8.05 9.57 7.96
CA ARG A 392 7.52 9.52 9.33
C ARG A 392 8.07 8.33 10.12
N VAL A 393 8.18 7.15 9.50
CA VAL A 393 8.81 6.00 10.16
C VAL A 393 10.24 6.34 10.55
N LEU A 394 11.04 6.91 9.65
CA LEU A 394 12.45 7.23 9.90
C LEU A 394 12.63 8.42 10.85
N GLY A 395 11.87 9.50 10.65
CA GLY A 395 11.99 10.72 11.46
C GLY A 395 11.37 10.59 12.83
N HIS A 396 10.13 10.10 12.91
CA HIS A 396 9.39 10.04 14.17
C HIS A 396 9.71 8.77 14.96
N TYR A 397 9.49 7.57 14.40
CA TYR A 397 9.60 6.32 15.18
C TYR A 397 11.05 5.85 15.37
N VAL A 398 11.92 6.06 14.37
CA VAL A 398 13.34 5.71 14.51
C VAL A 398 14.08 6.80 15.27
N ARG A 399 14.21 8.01 14.69
CA ARG A 399 15.06 9.06 15.26
C ARG A 399 14.53 9.68 16.55
N ALA A 400 13.25 10.10 16.56
CA ALA A 400 12.72 10.83 17.71
C ALA A 400 12.27 9.90 18.85
N ARG A 401 11.69 8.73 18.55
CA ARG A 401 11.17 7.79 19.56
C ARG A 401 12.15 6.68 19.90
N GLY A 402 13.11 6.37 19.03
CA GLY A 402 14.05 5.25 19.23
C GLY A 402 13.35 3.88 19.29
N LEU A 403 12.19 3.73 18.64
CA LEU A 403 11.37 2.53 18.70
C LEU A 403 12.00 1.38 17.91
N LEU A 404 12.61 1.69 16.78
CA LEU A 404 13.33 0.77 15.90
C LEU A 404 14.74 1.31 15.63
N SER A 405 15.68 0.39 15.35
CA SER A 405 16.95 0.80 14.75
C SER A 405 16.74 1.24 13.29
N LEU A 406 17.56 2.15 12.80
CA LEU A 406 17.49 2.61 11.41
C LEU A 406 17.64 1.45 10.39
N PRO A 407 18.62 0.52 10.55
CA PRO A 407 18.73 -0.62 9.64
C PRO A 407 17.50 -1.53 9.65
N GLU A 408 16.88 -1.75 10.81
CA GLU A 408 15.68 -2.57 10.92
C GLU A 408 14.46 -1.90 10.26
N ALA A 409 14.28 -0.59 10.42
CA ALA A 409 13.24 0.14 9.72
C ALA A 409 13.42 0.06 8.19
N VAL A 410 14.66 0.20 7.70
CA VAL A 410 14.99 0.02 6.27
C VAL A 410 14.65 -1.39 5.81
N ARG A 411 15.03 -2.44 6.56
CA ARG A 411 14.70 -3.85 6.23
C ARG A 411 13.20 -4.04 6.02
N ARG A 412 12.36 -3.47 6.89
CA ARG A 412 10.89 -3.59 6.83
C ARG A 412 10.27 -2.86 5.66
N MET A 413 10.91 -1.80 5.19
CA MET A 413 10.48 -1.02 4.04
C MET A 413 11.07 -1.50 2.71
N THR A 414 11.98 -2.51 2.73
CA THR A 414 12.73 -2.94 1.54
C THR A 414 12.77 -4.47 1.39
N SER A 415 13.74 -5.17 1.98
CA SER A 415 13.95 -6.60 1.72
C SER A 415 12.83 -7.50 2.25
N LEU A 416 12.23 -7.17 3.41
CA LEU A 416 11.07 -7.91 3.92
C LEU A 416 9.89 -7.79 2.96
N ALA A 417 9.61 -6.58 2.47
CA ALA A 417 8.57 -6.34 1.47
C ALA A 417 8.88 -7.05 0.15
N ALA A 418 10.12 -6.92 -0.35
CA ALA A 418 10.55 -7.57 -1.58
C ALA A 418 10.39 -9.10 -1.50
N LYS A 419 10.83 -9.72 -0.40
CA LYS A 419 10.68 -11.16 -0.16
C LYS A 419 9.21 -11.58 -0.12
N THR A 420 8.37 -10.81 0.57
CA THR A 420 6.94 -11.11 0.72
C THR A 420 6.21 -11.08 -0.63
N PHE A 421 6.48 -10.06 -1.46
CA PHE A 421 5.82 -9.87 -2.74
C PHE A 421 6.59 -10.48 -3.94
N GLY A 422 7.60 -11.33 -3.70
CA GLY A 422 8.31 -12.10 -4.72
C GLY A 422 9.21 -11.26 -5.63
N LEU A 423 9.76 -10.16 -5.14
CA LEU A 423 10.67 -9.27 -5.87
C LEU A 423 12.13 -9.66 -5.58
N SER A 424 12.56 -10.81 -6.04
CA SER A 424 13.83 -11.46 -5.67
C SER A 424 15.10 -10.69 -6.07
N ASP A 425 15.01 -9.77 -7.01
CA ASP A 425 16.14 -8.98 -7.54
C ASP A 425 16.10 -7.50 -7.11
N ARG A 426 15.26 -7.14 -6.08
CA ARG A 426 15.07 -5.80 -5.52
C ARG A 426 15.10 -5.84 -3.99
N GLY A 427 15.10 -4.65 -3.37
CA GLY A 427 15.01 -4.52 -1.91
C GLY A 427 16.31 -4.78 -1.14
N VAL A 428 17.42 -5.02 -1.83
CA VAL A 428 18.75 -5.21 -1.27
C VAL A 428 19.79 -4.48 -2.11
N ILE A 429 20.79 -3.83 -1.47
CA ILE A 429 21.97 -3.28 -2.14
C ILE A 429 23.03 -4.38 -2.24
N ALA A 430 23.15 -4.97 -3.41
CA ALA A 430 24.20 -5.95 -3.73
C ALA A 430 24.47 -5.95 -5.25
N PRO A 431 25.67 -6.36 -5.68
CA PRO A 431 25.96 -6.51 -7.10
C PRO A 431 24.97 -7.47 -7.79
N GLY A 432 24.50 -7.08 -8.98
CA GLY A 432 23.49 -7.79 -9.75
C GLY A 432 22.02 -7.40 -9.47
N MET A 433 21.73 -6.74 -8.34
CA MET A 433 20.39 -6.26 -8.03
C MET A 433 20.00 -5.05 -8.90
N TRP A 434 18.70 -4.82 -9.09
CA TRP A 434 18.22 -3.61 -9.72
C TRP A 434 18.60 -2.38 -8.89
N ALA A 435 19.03 -1.33 -9.56
CA ALA A 435 19.45 -0.11 -8.92
C ALA A 435 18.23 0.78 -8.58
N ASP A 436 17.42 0.30 -7.64
CA ASP A 436 16.38 1.07 -6.96
C ASP A 436 16.93 1.48 -5.60
N MET A 437 17.18 2.77 -5.40
CA MET A 437 17.84 3.26 -4.20
C MET A 437 17.29 4.62 -3.77
N VAL A 438 17.41 4.91 -2.48
CA VAL A 438 17.15 6.23 -1.91
C VAL A 438 18.34 6.70 -1.11
N VAL A 439 18.75 7.94 -1.34
CA VAL A 439 19.77 8.66 -0.56
C VAL A 439 19.07 9.67 0.33
N PHE A 440 19.22 9.56 1.64
CA PHE A 440 18.55 10.41 2.61
C PHE A 440 19.45 10.81 3.77
N ASP A 441 19.20 11.98 4.35
CA ASP A 441 19.87 12.46 5.55
C ASP A 441 19.18 11.88 6.80
N PRO A 442 19.83 10.99 7.55
CA PRO A 442 19.23 10.36 8.74
C PRO A 442 18.99 11.37 9.88
N HIS A 443 19.61 12.54 9.84
CA HIS A 443 19.50 13.56 10.89
C HIS A 443 18.34 14.54 10.65
N SER A 444 17.97 14.77 9.39
CA SER A 444 16.91 15.73 9.03
C SER A 444 15.63 15.09 8.49
N ILE A 445 15.66 13.82 8.04
CA ILE A 445 14.48 13.18 7.45
C ILE A 445 13.25 13.26 8.36
N VAL A 446 12.15 13.81 7.82
CA VAL A 446 10.88 14.00 8.55
C VAL A 446 9.71 14.19 7.60
N ASP A 447 8.53 13.71 7.99
CA ASP A 447 7.28 14.05 7.32
C ASP A 447 6.87 15.49 7.66
N THR A 448 6.47 16.25 6.66
CA THR A 448 5.99 17.63 6.78
C THR A 448 4.49 17.73 6.54
N ALA A 449 3.92 16.71 5.88
CA ALA A 449 2.50 16.62 5.61
C ALA A 449 1.69 16.49 6.91
N THR A 450 0.66 17.35 7.05
CA THR A 450 -0.27 17.35 8.19
C THR A 450 -1.70 17.13 7.73
N TYR A 451 -2.62 16.92 8.67
CA TYR A 451 -4.04 16.84 8.31
C TYR A 451 -4.60 18.16 7.76
N ASP A 452 -4.00 19.31 8.11
CA ASP A 452 -4.42 20.63 7.64
C ASP A 452 -3.74 21.03 6.32
N ASP A 453 -2.52 20.54 6.11
CA ASP A 453 -1.76 20.72 4.86
C ASP A 453 -1.14 19.39 4.43
N PRO A 454 -1.93 18.50 3.81
CA PRO A 454 -1.53 17.11 3.57
C PRO A 454 -0.62 16.89 2.36
N LYS A 455 -0.44 17.90 1.50
CA LYS A 455 0.25 17.76 0.21
C LYS A 455 1.68 18.34 0.26
N GLN A 456 2.34 18.17 1.39
CA GLN A 456 3.71 18.61 1.58
C GLN A 456 4.69 17.47 1.32
N GLU A 457 5.73 17.74 0.52
CA GLU A 457 6.84 16.81 0.36
C GLU A 457 7.68 16.78 1.64
N PRO A 458 8.21 15.60 2.04
CA PRO A 458 9.03 15.47 3.24
C PRO A 458 10.40 16.15 3.10
N ASP A 459 11.01 16.47 4.22
CA ASP A 459 12.40 16.89 4.26
C ASP A 459 13.36 15.69 4.40
N GLY A 460 14.61 15.86 3.96
CA GLY A 460 15.70 14.92 4.18
C GLY A 460 15.84 13.81 3.14
N ILE A 461 15.01 13.76 2.10
CA ILE A 461 15.25 12.91 0.92
C ILE A 461 16.10 13.70 -0.08
N GLY A 462 17.29 13.17 -0.41
CA GLY A 462 18.22 13.81 -1.36
C GLY A 462 18.04 13.32 -2.79
N TRP A 463 18.15 12.01 -3.00
CA TRP A 463 18.04 11.41 -4.33
C TRP A 463 17.23 10.12 -4.27
N VAL A 464 16.45 9.89 -5.33
CA VAL A 464 15.77 8.61 -5.55
C VAL A 464 16.16 8.11 -6.93
N ILE A 465 16.67 6.90 -6.96
CA ILE A 465 17.12 6.19 -8.14
C ILE A 465 16.12 5.06 -8.41
N VAL A 466 15.57 5.02 -9.63
CA VAL A 466 14.63 3.98 -10.06
C VAL A 466 15.20 3.32 -11.31
N ASN A 467 15.43 2.02 -11.23
CA ASN A 467 16.02 1.23 -12.31
C ASN A 467 17.30 1.88 -12.90
N GLY A 468 18.19 2.36 -12.02
CA GLY A 468 19.46 2.97 -12.40
C GLY A 468 19.40 4.43 -12.85
N GLN A 469 18.23 5.04 -12.91
CA GLN A 469 18.05 6.43 -13.33
C GLN A 469 17.68 7.31 -12.11
N VAL A 470 18.31 8.49 -12.01
CA VAL A 470 17.97 9.47 -10.99
C VAL A 470 16.60 10.07 -11.33
N ALA A 471 15.56 9.66 -10.59
CA ALA A 471 14.18 10.10 -10.80
C ALA A 471 13.82 11.34 -9.95
N TYR A 472 14.50 11.53 -8.81
CA TYR A 472 14.33 12.69 -7.93
C TYR A 472 15.69 13.16 -7.40
N ALA A 473 15.92 14.47 -7.33
CA ALA A 473 17.13 15.04 -6.78
C ALA A 473 16.85 16.40 -6.12
N LEU A 474 17.07 16.47 -4.80
CA LEU A 474 17.07 17.71 -4.00
C LEU A 474 15.82 18.58 -4.25
N GLY A 475 14.62 17.97 -4.17
CA GLY A 475 13.36 18.67 -4.38
C GLY A 475 12.91 18.77 -5.85
N ASN A 476 13.63 18.16 -6.80
CA ASN A 476 13.29 18.20 -8.21
C ASN A 476 12.92 16.81 -8.73
N HIS A 477 11.73 16.68 -9.31
CA HIS A 477 11.30 15.49 -10.03
C HIS A 477 11.90 15.53 -11.45
N LEU A 478 12.75 14.54 -11.81
CA LEU A 478 13.61 14.60 -13.00
C LEU A 478 13.18 13.67 -14.13
N ALA A 479 12.67 12.49 -13.80
CA ALA A 479 12.49 11.46 -14.81
C ALA A 479 11.04 10.97 -14.87
N ALA A 480 10.47 11.09 -16.06
CA ALA A 480 9.37 10.24 -16.49
C ALA A 480 9.95 8.96 -17.12
N GLY A 481 9.30 7.81 -16.92
CA GLY A 481 9.58 6.59 -17.68
C GLY A 481 10.67 5.67 -17.11
N SER A 482 11.18 5.92 -15.92
CA SER A 482 12.12 4.99 -15.26
C SER A 482 11.43 3.77 -14.61
N GLY A 483 10.13 3.86 -14.33
CA GLY A 483 9.37 2.79 -13.67
C GLY A 483 9.03 1.62 -14.61
N LYS A 484 8.84 0.45 -14.00
CA LYS A 484 8.49 -0.80 -14.68
C LYS A 484 7.23 -1.41 -14.09
N MET A 485 6.48 -2.14 -14.92
CA MET A 485 5.39 -3.00 -14.50
C MET A 485 5.96 -4.38 -14.20
N LEU A 486 6.04 -4.72 -12.91
CA LEU A 486 6.70 -5.93 -12.44
C LEU A 486 5.74 -7.10 -12.48
N ARG A 487 6.23 -8.24 -12.98
CA ARG A 487 5.47 -9.49 -13.01
C ARG A 487 6.02 -10.43 -11.95
N TYR A 488 5.13 -10.92 -11.12
CA TYR A 488 5.47 -12.00 -10.18
C TYR A 488 5.88 -13.24 -10.99
N ARG A 489 7.00 -13.80 -10.63
CA ARG A 489 7.47 -15.09 -11.14
C ARG A 489 7.82 -15.94 -9.94
N ARG A 490 7.24 -17.13 -9.88
CA ARG A 490 7.66 -18.11 -8.88
C ARG A 490 9.19 -18.22 -8.96
N CYS A 491 9.88 -17.91 -7.86
CA CYS A 491 11.29 -18.26 -7.75
C CYS A 491 11.36 -19.78 -7.85
N ALA A 492 11.99 -20.33 -8.89
CA ALA A 492 12.44 -21.69 -8.87
C ALA A 492 13.56 -21.74 -7.81
N TYR A 493 13.19 -21.86 -6.54
CA TYR A 493 14.12 -22.34 -5.53
C TYR A 493 14.43 -23.78 -5.96
N GLY A 494 15.64 -23.97 -6.48
CA GLY A 494 16.21 -25.32 -6.56
C GLY A 494 16.11 -25.93 -5.19
N ASP A 495 15.69 -27.19 -5.16
CA ASP A 495 15.91 -28.09 -4.05
C ASP A 495 17.43 -28.13 -3.83
N ASP A 496 17.92 -27.27 -2.94
CA ASP A 496 19.25 -27.43 -2.35
C ASP A 496 19.00 -27.71 -0.86
N ASP A 497 19.29 -28.98 -0.53
CA ASP A 497 19.31 -29.62 0.79
C ASP A 497 20.05 -28.83 1.89
#